data_4f354b65604af83298fd667bd10ee25b
#
_entry.id   4f354b65604af83298fd667bd10ee25b
#
_cell.length_a   1.000
_cell.length_b   1.000
_cell.length_c   1.000
_cell.angle_alpha   90.00
_cell.angle_beta   90.00
_cell.angle_gamma   90.00
#
_symmetry.space_group_name_H-M   'P 1'
#
loop_
_entity.id
_entity.type
_entity.pdbx_description
1 polymer ?
#
loop_
_entity_poly.entity_id
_entity_poly.type
_entity_poly.pdbx_seq_one_letter_code
_entity_poly.pdbx_strand_id
1 'polypeptide(L)'
;LRRVGSSSAHLSKTATKEFMRDAAGLLRHPVYVMTVVGYVAYTAVIGVYAVWGPKAAEAVFPDVLKTPSDADFVLGLVTVVAGAGGTAIGGIAVDKLGNSVGNALSVCAVSSAVGFVLLELAFLSTSFPMFLVFFLLGETAAFVTQAPINAVVLWSVPPGSRPLACSMTTVFIHALGDVPTPPLFGATLQALAGDGALKAEHWRAALCAFTCALLVSAGILGRTARRARMDAVSGAGREGEGEEEGGDGGE
;
A
#
# COMPACT_ATOMS: atom_id res chain seq x y z
N LEU A 1 -33.47 30.79 23.97
CA LEU A 1 -32.07 30.32 23.79
C LEU A 1 -31.88 28.84 24.18
N ARG A 2 -32.78 28.16 24.92
CA ARG A 2 -32.63 26.78 25.41
C ARG A 2 -33.07 25.70 24.42
N ARG A 3 -33.79 25.99 23.33
CA ARG A 3 -34.27 25.01 22.35
C ARG A 3 -33.28 24.73 21.20
N VAL A 4 -32.33 25.62 20.93
CA VAL A 4 -31.37 25.45 19.85
C VAL A 4 -30.27 24.44 20.22
N GLY A 5 -29.87 24.36 21.49
CA GLY A 5 -28.82 23.44 21.94
C GLY A 5 -29.23 21.96 21.97
N SER A 6 -30.53 21.63 22.14
CA SER A 6 -30.97 20.23 22.17
C SER A 6 -31.11 19.62 20.76
N SER A 7 -31.43 20.43 19.76
CA SER A 7 -31.55 19.99 18.36
C SER A 7 -30.18 19.68 17.74
N SER A 8 -29.18 20.51 18.02
CA SER A 8 -27.81 20.28 17.51
C SER A 8 -27.16 19.04 18.14
N ALA A 9 -27.38 18.79 19.44
CA ALA A 9 -26.87 17.60 20.11
C ALA A 9 -27.54 16.30 19.63
N HIS A 10 -28.80 16.35 19.27
CA HIS A 10 -29.55 15.21 18.74
C HIS A 10 -29.10 14.89 17.29
N LEU A 11 -28.93 15.91 16.45
CA LEU A 11 -28.39 15.78 15.07
C LEU A 11 -26.99 15.21 15.09
N SER A 12 -26.13 15.67 16.01
CA SER A 12 -24.77 15.14 16.19
C SER A 12 -24.75 13.65 16.56
N LYS A 13 -25.60 13.22 17.50
CA LYS A 13 -25.70 11.81 17.90
C LYS A 13 -26.22 10.90 16.78
N THR A 14 -27.16 11.37 15.97
CA THR A 14 -27.70 10.62 14.84
C THR A 14 -26.64 10.46 13.76
N ALA A 15 -25.95 11.55 13.38
CA ALA A 15 -24.86 11.52 12.41
C ALA A 15 -23.71 10.60 12.84
N THR A 16 -23.36 10.60 14.15
CA THR A 16 -22.33 9.69 14.69
C THR A 16 -22.77 8.22 14.60
N LYS A 17 -24.03 7.91 14.89
CA LYS A 17 -24.54 6.53 14.77
C LYS A 17 -24.57 6.05 13.32
N GLU A 18 -24.97 6.91 12.39
CA GLU A 18 -24.95 6.59 10.94
C GLU A 18 -23.53 6.36 10.47
N PHE A 19 -22.59 7.24 10.81
CA PHE A 19 -21.19 7.07 10.51
C PHE A 19 -20.64 5.73 11.03
N MET A 20 -20.88 5.40 12.30
CA MET A 20 -20.41 4.14 12.91
C MET A 20 -21.02 2.91 12.24
N ARG A 21 -22.29 2.97 11.86
CA ARG A 21 -22.97 1.90 11.13
C ARG A 21 -22.37 1.70 9.75
N ASP A 22 -22.12 2.77 9.02
CA ASP A 22 -21.57 2.74 7.67
C ASP A 22 -20.11 2.29 7.68
N ALA A 23 -19.32 2.76 8.67
CA ALA A 23 -17.97 2.28 8.91
C ALA A 23 -17.94 0.78 9.24
N ALA A 24 -18.84 0.30 10.13
CA ALA A 24 -18.95 -1.12 10.42
C ALA A 24 -19.42 -1.93 9.20
N GLY A 25 -20.24 -1.34 8.33
CA GLY A 25 -20.62 -1.91 7.02
C GLY A 25 -19.41 -2.13 6.13
N LEU A 26 -18.54 -1.13 5.98
CA LEU A 26 -17.31 -1.24 5.17
C LEU A 26 -16.38 -2.37 5.66
N LEU A 27 -16.23 -2.53 6.97
CA LEU A 27 -15.41 -3.58 7.55
C LEU A 27 -15.96 -5.01 7.33
N ARG A 28 -17.18 -5.14 6.82
CA ARG A 28 -17.77 -6.45 6.43
C ARG A 28 -17.47 -6.81 4.98
N HIS A 29 -16.93 -5.90 4.17
CA HIS A 29 -16.53 -6.18 2.79
C HIS A 29 -15.14 -6.81 2.75
N PRO A 30 -14.99 -8.13 2.53
CA PRO A 30 -13.71 -8.82 2.70
C PRO A 30 -12.65 -8.35 1.70
N VAL A 31 -13.03 -8.01 0.48
CA VAL A 31 -12.11 -7.50 -0.54
C VAL A 31 -11.55 -6.14 -0.11
N TYR A 32 -12.40 -5.24 0.38
CA TYR A 32 -11.97 -3.93 0.91
C TYR A 32 -11.00 -4.11 2.08
N VAL A 33 -11.38 -4.90 3.09
CA VAL A 33 -10.55 -5.09 4.29
C VAL A 33 -9.19 -5.68 3.95
N MET A 34 -9.15 -6.75 3.13
CA MET A 34 -7.90 -7.38 2.72
C MET A 34 -7.03 -6.44 1.88
N THR A 35 -7.64 -5.62 1.03
CA THR A 35 -6.93 -4.58 0.26
C THR A 35 -6.28 -3.57 1.20
N VAL A 36 -7.02 -3.06 2.18
CA VAL A 36 -6.48 -2.11 3.17
C VAL A 36 -5.36 -2.74 4.00
N VAL A 37 -5.50 -3.99 4.46
CA VAL A 37 -4.43 -4.68 5.21
C VAL A 37 -3.16 -4.84 4.35
N GLY A 38 -3.30 -5.24 3.09
CA GLY A 38 -2.17 -5.30 2.16
C GLY A 38 -1.53 -3.92 1.92
N TYR A 39 -2.36 -2.88 1.85
CA TYR A 39 -1.90 -1.50 1.67
C TYR A 39 -1.16 -0.97 2.91
N VAL A 40 -1.62 -1.29 4.12
CA VAL A 40 -0.91 -0.99 5.38
C VAL A 40 0.49 -1.61 5.37
N ALA A 41 0.63 -2.88 4.98
CA ALA A 41 1.94 -3.53 4.90
C ALA A 41 2.88 -2.85 3.87
N TYR A 42 2.34 -2.38 2.75
CA TYR A 42 3.06 -1.60 1.75
C TYR A 42 3.50 -0.24 2.32
N THR A 43 2.58 0.54 2.90
CA THR A 43 2.89 1.87 3.42
C THR A 43 3.83 1.84 4.60
N ALA A 44 3.88 0.75 5.37
CA ALA A 44 4.86 0.51 6.42
C ALA A 44 6.30 0.61 5.88
N VAL A 45 6.58 0.05 4.70
CA VAL A 45 7.89 0.12 4.05
C VAL A 45 8.19 1.53 3.56
N ILE A 46 7.22 2.14 2.88
CA ILE A 46 7.38 3.51 2.34
C ILE A 46 7.65 4.51 3.48
N GLY A 47 6.98 4.36 4.62
CA GLY A 47 7.21 5.20 5.81
C GLY A 47 8.63 5.08 6.36
N VAL A 48 9.20 3.88 6.37
CA VAL A 48 10.60 3.68 6.76
C VAL A 48 11.54 4.38 5.79
N TYR A 49 11.33 4.23 4.49
CA TYR A 49 12.21 4.84 3.47
C TYR A 49 12.14 6.36 3.47
N ALA A 50 10.95 6.92 3.67
CA ALA A 50 10.76 8.36 3.75
C ALA A 50 11.53 9.01 4.92
N VAL A 51 11.61 8.32 6.07
CA VAL A 51 12.25 8.86 7.27
C VAL A 51 13.72 8.47 7.38
N TRP A 52 14.04 7.21 7.07
CA TRP A 52 15.36 6.63 7.33
C TRP A 52 16.20 6.40 6.08
N GLY A 53 15.59 6.42 4.88
CA GLY A 53 16.28 6.18 3.61
C GLY A 53 17.52 7.05 3.42
N PRO A 54 17.42 8.39 3.51
CA PRO A 54 18.58 9.26 3.33
C PRO A 54 19.68 8.98 4.35
N LYS A 55 19.34 8.84 5.63
CA LYS A 55 20.32 8.53 6.71
C LYS A 55 21.00 7.18 6.51
N ALA A 56 20.23 6.19 6.06
CA ALA A 56 20.77 4.87 5.75
C ALA A 56 21.74 4.93 4.58
N ALA A 57 21.38 5.65 3.50
CA ALA A 57 22.24 5.81 2.33
C ALA A 57 23.55 6.55 2.67
N GLU A 58 23.50 7.61 3.47
CA GLU A 58 24.67 8.31 3.99
C GLU A 58 25.56 7.38 4.84
N ALA A 59 24.96 6.60 5.75
CA ALA A 59 25.69 5.68 6.60
C ALA A 59 26.33 4.51 5.85
N VAL A 60 25.73 4.09 4.72
CA VAL A 60 26.20 2.98 3.89
C VAL A 60 27.23 3.44 2.84
N PHE A 61 27.09 4.67 2.34
CA PHE A 61 27.94 5.25 1.28
C PHE A 61 28.54 6.62 1.67
N PRO A 62 29.27 6.71 2.79
CA PRO A 62 29.77 7.99 3.31
C PRO A 62 30.80 8.66 2.40
N ASP A 63 31.49 7.90 1.53
CA ASP A 63 32.45 8.44 0.60
C ASP A 63 31.81 9.21 -0.56
N VAL A 64 30.54 8.94 -0.86
CA VAL A 64 29.77 9.57 -1.96
C VAL A 64 28.79 10.61 -1.39
N LEU A 65 28.03 10.24 -0.39
CA LEU A 65 27.04 11.08 0.28
C LEU A 65 27.71 11.71 1.53
N LYS A 66 28.38 12.85 1.32
CA LYS A 66 29.22 13.48 2.35
C LYS A 66 28.43 14.26 3.37
N THR A 67 27.20 14.66 3.04
CA THR A 67 26.33 15.43 3.92
C THR A 67 24.92 14.85 3.92
N PRO A 68 24.16 15.01 5.00
CA PRO A 68 22.74 14.65 5.04
C PRO A 68 21.96 15.28 3.89
N SER A 69 22.29 16.52 3.51
CA SER A 69 21.64 17.24 2.42
C SER A 69 21.87 16.58 1.05
N ASP A 70 23.04 15.98 0.80
CA ASP A 70 23.33 15.25 -0.43
C ASP A 70 22.44 13.99 -0.51
N ALA A 71 22.32 13.28 0.60
CA ALA A 71 21.48 12.09 0.69
C ALA A 71 19.99 12.41 0.52
N ASP A 72 19.50 13.44 1.20
CA ASP A 72 18.12 13.91 1.08
C ASP A 72 17.79 14.33 -0.36
N PHE A 73 18.67 15.07 -1.00
CA PHE A 73 18.45 15.51 -2.39
C PHE A 73 18.44 14.34 -3.39
N VAL A 74 19.43 13.45 -3.32
CA VAL A 74 19.54 12.34 -4.26
C VAL A 74 18.37 11.36 -4.09
N LEU A 75 18.09 10.92 -2.87
CA LEU A 75 17.00 9.98 -2.63
C LEU A 75 15.64 10.62 -2.86
N GLY A 76 15.46 11.88 -2.47
CA GLY A 76 14.24 12.62 -2.73
C GLY A 76 13.95 12.74 -4.24
N LEU A 77 14.97 13.03 -5.07
CA LEU A 77 14.82 13.07 -6.53
C LEU A 77 14.45 11.69 -7.08
N VAL A 78 15.10 10.63 -6.61
CA VAL A 78 14.77 9.24 -7.01
C VAL A 78 13.33 8.92 -6.69
N THR A 79 12.88 9.22 -5.47
CA THR A 79 11.49 8.95 -5.03
C THR A 79 10.47 9.74 -5.84
N VAL A 80 10.75 11.00 -6.21
CA VAL A 80 9.86 11.79 -7.07
C VAL A 80 9.72 11.16 -8.45
N VAL A 81 10.85 10.76 -9.08
CA VAL A 81 10.84 10.12 -10.40
C VAL A 81 10.16 8.76 -10.34
N ALA A 82 10.51 7.94 -9.35
CA ALA A 82 9.90 6.63 -9.13
C ALA A 82 8.40 6.72 -8.85
N GLY A 83 7.99 7.68 -8.01
CA GLY A 83 6.60 7.88 -7.62
C GLY A 83 5.73 8.29 -8.81
N ALA A 84 6.16 9.29 -9.57
CA ALA A 84 5.43 9.74 -10.76
C ALA A 84 5.38 8.65 -11.84
N GLY A 85 6.55 8.07 -12.17
CA GLY A 85 6.65 7.03 -13.20
C GLY A 85 5.91 5.74 -12.81
N GLY A 86 6.12 5.25 -11.60
CA GLY A 86 5.48 4.04 -11.10
C GLY A 86 3.96 4.16 -11.06
N THR A 87 3.44 5.26 -10.52
CA THR A 87 1.98 5.50 -10.47
C THR A 87 1.36 5.54 -11.87
N ALA A 88 2.01 6.21 -12.83
CA ALA A 88 1.55 6.24 -14.22
C ALA A 88 1.56 4.85 -14.87
N ILE A 89 2.65 4.08 -14.67
CA ILE A 89 2.75 2.69 -15.16
C ILE A 89 1.64 1.83 -14.57
N GLY A 90 1.34 1.99 -13.27
CA GLY A 90 0.28 1.25 -12.58
C GLY A 90 -1.11 1.50 -13.17
N GLY A 91 -1.44 2.76 -13.44
CA GLY A 91 -2.70 3.13 -14.10
C GLY A 91 -2.82 2.53 -15.50
N ILE A 92 -1.80 2.70 -16.34
CA ILE A 92 -1.74 2.14 -17.69
C ILE A 92 -1.83 0.61 -17.67
N ALA A 93 -1.19 -0.05 -16.71
CA ALA A 93 -1.23 -1.51 -16.58
C ALA A 93 -2.66 -2.01 -16.33
N VAL A 94 -3.40 -1.36 -15.43
CA VAL A 94 -4.79 -1.73 -15.13
C VAL A 94 -5.69 -1.49 -16.35
N ASP A 95 -5.54 -0.35 -17.03
CA ASP A 95 -6.31 -0.05 -18.24
C ASP A 95 -6.12 -1.11 -19.34
N LYS A 96 -4.86 -1.55 -19.54
CA LYS A 96 -4.53 -2.58 -20.56
C LYS A 96 -4.99 -3.99 -20.18
N LEU A 97 -5.01 -4.32 -18.88
CA LEU A 97 -5.43 -5.64 -18.39
C LEU A 97 -6.95 -5.77 -18.23
N GLY A 98 -7.68 -4.69 -18.45
CA GLY A 98 -9.11 -4.59 -18.18
C GLY A 98 -9.38 -4.19 -16.72
N ASN A 99 -10.20 -3.17 -16.56
CA ASN A 99 -10.51 -2.48 -15.30
C ASN A 99 -11.36 -3.37 -14.37
N SER A 100 -10.71 -4.34 -13.71
CA SER A 100 -11.34 -5.23 -12.73
C SER A 100 -10.56 -5.27 -11.42
N VAL A 101 -11.26 -5.51 -10.32
CA VAL A 101 -10.67 -5.66 -8.98
C VAL A 101 -9.58 -6.74 -8.96
N GLY A 102 -9.82 -7.89 -9.60
CA GLY A 102 -8.87 -8.99 -9.66
C GLY A 102 -7.61 -8.66 -10.44
N ASN A 103 -7.71 -7.91 -11.54
CA ASN A 103 -6.56 -7.49 -12.35
C ASN A 103 -5.75 -6.42 -11.62
N ALA A 104 -6.41 -5.41 -11.07
CA ALA A 104 -5.74 -4.33 -10.32
C ALA A 104 -4.98 -4.88 -9.11
N LEU A 105 -5.58 -5.77 -8.31
CA LEU A 105 -4.91 -6.44 -7.19
C LEU A 105 -3.76 -7.34 -7.63
N SER A 106 -3.85 -7.96 -8.82
CA SER A 106 -2.73 -8.73 -9.36
C SER A 106 -1.57 -7.86 -9.76
N VAL A 107 -1.83 -6.68 -10.35
CA VAL A 107 -0.79 -5.67 -10.62
C VAL A 107 -0.12 -5.27 -9.31
N CYS A 108 -0.88 -4.95 -8.26
CA CYS A 108 -0.34 -4.61 -6.95
C CYS A 108 0.53 -5.73 -6.36
N ALA A 109 0.07 -6.98 -6.43
CA ALA A 109 0.80 -8.11 -5.87
C ALA A 109 2.14 -8.36 -6.61
N VAL A 110 2.11 -8.35 -7.94
CA VAL A 110 3.32 -8.56 -8.76
C VAL A 110 4.29 -7.41 -8.57
N SER A 111 3.82 -6.17 -8.63
CA SER A 111 4.67 -5.00 -8.48
C SER A 111 5.31 -4.91 -7.09
N SER A 112 4.58 -5.24 -6.02
CA SER A 112 5.13 -5.33 -4.67
C SER A 112 6.21 -6.42 -4.55
N ALA A 113 5.99 -7.59 -5.17
CA ALA A 113 6.99 -8.66 -5.17
C ALA A 113 8.25 -8.30 -5.98
N VAL A 114 8.09 -7.68 -7.15
CA VAL A 114 9.22 -7.18 -7.96
C VAL A 114 9.95 -6.06 -7.21
N GLY A 115 9.21 -5.13 -6.61
CA GLY A 115 9.77 -4.05 -5.78
C GLY A 115 10.60 -4.61 -4.63
N PHE A 116 10.09 -5.63 -3.93
CA PHE A 116 10.84 -6.33 -2.88
C PHE A 116 12.20 -6.83 -3.41
N VAL A 117 12.23 -7.61 -4.48
CA VAL A 117 13.47 -8.18 -5.01
C VAL A 117 14.48 -7.10 -5.41
N LEU A 118 14.02 -6.05 -6.09
CA LEU A 118 14.90 -4.97 -6.53
C LEU A 118 15.44 -4.12 -5.37
N LEU A 119 14.63 -3.87 -4.35
CA LEU A 119 15.05 -3.14 -3.15
C LEU A 119 16.03 -3.95 -2.30
N GLU A 120 15.82 -5.28 -2.17
CA GLU A 120 16.81 -6.15 -1.53
C GLU A 120 18.15 -6.11 -2.28
N LEU A 121 18.13 -6.18 -3.60
CA LEU A 121 19.36 -6.04 -4.42
C LEU A 121 20.01 -4.66 -4.24
N ALA A 122 19.22 -3.60 -4.07
CA ALA A 122 19.76 -2.28 -3.76
C ALA A 122 20.50 -2.27 -2.42
N PHE A 123 19.87 -2.76 -1.36
CA PHE A 123 20.46 -2.76 -0.02
C PHE A 123 21.66 -3.71 0.13
N LEU A 124 21.70 -4.77 -0.64
CA LEU A 124 22.84 -5.68 -0.70
C LEU A 124 23.97 -5.17 -1.60
N SER A 125 23.74 -4.14 -2.41
CA SER A 125 24.75 -3.58 -3.30
C SER A 125 25.90 -2.94 -2.54
N THR A 126 27.13 -3.18 -2.99
CA THR A 126 28.36 -2.62 -2.42
C THR A 126 28.77 -1.30 -3.08
N SER A 127 28.29 -1.02 -4.28
CA SER A 127 28.60 0.21 -5.02
C SER A 127 27.39 1.14 -5.05
N PHE A 128 27.63 2.44 -4.87
CA PHE A 128 26.58 3.45 -4.88
C PHE A 128 25.79 3.51 -6.22
N PRO A 129 26.42 3.45 -7.40
CA PRO A 129 25.67 3.43 -8.67
C PRO A 129 24.73 2.23 -8.79
N MET A 130 25.14 1.02 -8.37
CA MET A 130 24.26 -0.15 -8.36
C MET A 130 23.12 0.01 -7.38
N PHE A 131 23.40 0.50 -6.17
CA PHE A 131 22.37 0.86 -5.19
C PHE A 131 21.35 1.79 -5.82
N LEU A 132 21.78 2.88 -6.43
CA LEU A 132 20.88 3.90 -6.98
C LEU A 132 19.98 3.35 -8.09
N VAL A 133 20.55 2.53 -9.01
CA VAL A 133 19.77 1.91 -10.10
C VAL A 133 18.74 0.94 -9.55
N PHE A 134 19.13 0.02 -8.67
CA PHE A 134 18.20 -0.94 -8.10
C PHE A 134 17.17 -0.27 -7.17
N PHE A 135 17.55 0.77 -6.45
CA PHE A 135 16.66 1.53 -5.60
C PHE A 135 15.60 2.28 -6.43
N LEU A 136 16.01 2.98 -7.50
CA LEU A 136 15.10 3.63 -8.45
C LEU A 136 14.11 2.64 -9.07
N LEU A 137 14.58 1.51 -9.56
CA LEU A 137 13.74 0.49 -10.18
C LEU A 137 12.80 -0.16 -9.14
N GLY A 138 13.32 -0.43 -7.95
CA GLY A 138 12.57 -1.03 -6.86
C GLY A 138 11.48 -0.11 -6.32
N GLU A 139 11.79 1.17 -6.09
CA GLU A 139 10.77 2.17 -5.73
C GLU A 139 9.75 2.35 -6.85
N THR A 140 10.19 2.43 -8.12
CA THR A 140 9.28 2.51 -9.27
C THR A 140 8.31 1.33 -9.26
N ALA A 141 8.81 0.10 -9.09
CA ALA A 141 7.98 -1.10 -9.01
C ALA A 141 7.00 -1.03 -7.81
N ALA A 142 7.46 -0.58 -6.65
CA ALA A 142 6.60 -0.39 -5.49
C ALA A 142 5.49 0.65 -5.77
N PHE A 143 5.83 1.80 -6.37
CA PHE A 143 4.86 2.87 -6.69
C PHE A 143 3.86 2.49 -7.81
N VAL A 144 4.13 1.45 -8.61
CA VAL A 144 3.12 0.88 -9.54
C VAL A 144 1.85 0.46 -8.78
N THR A 145 1.95 0.10 -7.52
CA THR A 145 0.80 -0.26 -6.66
C THR A 145 -0.18 0.90 -6.44
N GLN A 146 0.25 2.16 -6.49
CA GLN A 146 -0.52 3.32 -6.02
C GLN A 146 -1.84 3.55 -6.78
N ALA A 147 -1.83 3.63 -8.10
CA ALA A 147 -3.03 3.86 -8.88
C ALA A 147 -4.01 2.66 -8.79
N PRO A 148 -3.56 1.39 -9.01
CA PRO A 148 -4.42 0.23 -8.92
C PRO A 148 -5.08 0.05 -7.55
N ILE A 149 -4.35 0.24 -6.44
CA ILE A 149 -4.90 -0.02 -5.11
C ILE A 149 -5.98 0.99 -4.73
N ASN A 150 -5.80 2.27 -5.12
CA ASN A 150 -6.82 3.30 -4.93
C ASN A 150 -8.08 3.01 -5.77
N ALA A 151 -7.92 2.51 -6.99
CA ALA A 151 -9.06 2.07 -7.82
C ALA A 151 -9.82 0.92 -7.15
N VAL A 152 -9.12 -0.08 -6.61
CA VAL A 152 -9.73 -1.20 -5.89
C VAL A 152 -10.50 -0.73 -4.66
N VAL A 153 -9.98 0.21 -3.88
CA VAL A 153 -10.70 0.78 -2.72
C VAL A 153 -12.07 1.33 -3.16
N LEU A 154 -12.11 2.04 -4.30
CA LEU A 154 -13.35 2.59 -4.84
C LEU A 154 -14.29 1.54 -5.45
N TRP A 155 -13.74 0.50 -6.09
CA TRP A 155 -14.54 -0.53 -6.77
C TRP A 155 -15.07 -1.60 -5.82
N SER A 156 -14.43 -1.78 -4.66
CA SER A 156 -14.84 -2.81 -3.69
C SER A 156 -16.01 -2.40 -2.80
N VAL A 157 -16.51 -1.18 -2.93
CA VAL A 157 -17.58 -0.65 -2.07
C VAL A 157 -18.68 0.04 -2.88
N PRO A 158 -19.94 0.09 -2.37
CA PRO A 158 -21.03 0.80 -3.02
C PRO A 158 -20.70 2.29 -3.24
N PRO A 159 -21.22 2.93 -4.32
CA PRO A 159 -20.91 4.32 -4.67
C PRO A 159 -21.11 5.32 -3.53
N GLY A 160 -22.18 5.18 -2.73
CA GLY A 160 -22.45 6.05 -1.59
C GLY A 160 -21.44 5.95 -0.44
N SER A 161 -20.72 4.82 -0.34
CA SER A 161 -19.72 4.58 0.71
C SER A 161 -18.29 4.92 0.29
N ARG A 162 -18.04 5.28 -0.97
CA ARG A 162 -16.70 5.54 -1.50
C ARG A 162 -15.93 6.64 -0.75
N PRO A 163 -16.53 7.81 -0.42
CA PRO A 163 -15.81 8.84 0.33
C PRO A 163 -15.37 8.34 1.71
N LEU A 164 -16.25 7.60 2.39
CA LEU A 164 -15.94 7.00 3.69
C LEU A 164 -14.84 5.94 3.58
N ALA A 165 -14.89 5.08 2.56
CA ALA A 165 -13.87 4.06 2.31
C ALA A 165 -12.49 4.69 2.09
N CYS A 166 -12.38 5.75 1.27
CA CYS A 166 -11.13 6.47 1.06
C CYS A 166 -10.59 7.07 2.38
N SER A 167 -11.45 7.76 3.13
CA SER A 167 -11.06 8.38 4.40
C SER A 167 -10.59 7.34 5.43
N MET A 168 -11.32 6.23 5.57
CA MET A 168 -10.93 5.14 6.47
C MET A 168 -9.64 4.47 6.02
N THR A 169 -9.46 4.23 4.72
CA THR A 169 -8.22 3.69 4.17
C THR A 169 -7.04 4.59 4.54
N THR A 170 -7.17 5.91 4.32
CA THR A 170 -6.13 6.88 4.68
C THR A 170 -5.78 6.83 6.17
N VAL A 171 -6.79 6.78 7.04
CA VAL A 171 -6.54 6.65 8.49
C VAL A 171 -5.80 5.34 8.81
N PHE A 172 -6.21 4.21 8.24
CA PHE A 172 -5.58 2.92 8.52
C PHE A 172 -4.15 2.84 8.01
N ILE A 173 -3.85 3.31 6.79
CA ILE A 173 -2.49 3.25 6.25
C ILE A 173 -1.53 4.13 7.04
N HIS A 174 -1.98 5.29 7.53
CA HIS A 174 -1.15 6.14 8.37
C HIS A 174 -1.06 5.62 9.81
N ALA A 175 -2.17 5.29 10.46
CA ALA A 175 -2.17 4.86 11.86
C ALA A 175 -1.47 3.51 12.09
N LEU A 176 -1.53 2.58 11.14
CA LEU A 176 -1.00 1.22 11.27
C LEU A 176 0.21 0.95 10.37
N GLY A 177 0.42 1.76 9.33
CA GLY A 177 1.51 1.63 8.36
C GLY A 177 2.67 2.58 8.66
N ASP A 178 2.69 3.73 8.03
CA ASP A 178 3.85 4.62 7.96
C ASP A 178 4.15 5.41 9.25
N VAL A 179 3.20 5.60 10.16
CA VAL A 179 3.45 6.31 11.44
C VAL A 179 4.18 5.42 12.46
N PRO A 180 3.76 4.17 12.74
CA PRO A 180 4.42 3.34 13.75
C PRO A 180 5.75 2.73 13.27
N THR A 181 5.95 2.55 11.97
CA THR A 181 7.11 1.82 11.45
C THR A 181 8.45 2.56 11.57
N PRO A 182 8.58 3.88 11.36
CA PRO A 182 9.84 4.57 11.58
C PRO A 182 10.38 4.48 13.02
N PRO A 183 9.58 4.65 14.09
CA PRO A 183 10.02 4.36 15.46
C PRO A 183 10.45 2.92 15.67
N LEU A 184 9.70 1.94 15.12
CA LEU A 184 10.07 0.52 15.20
C LEU A 184 11.38 0.22 14.48
N PHE A 185 11.61 0.82 13.33
CA PHE A 185 12.87 0.71 12.60
C PHE A 185 14.04 1.27 13.43
N GLY A 186 13.88 2.46 14.03
CA GLY A 186 14.90 3.05 14.92
C GLY A 186 15.21 2.15 16.12
N ALA A 187 14.20 1.57 16.76
CA ALA A 187 14.39 0.63 17.85
C ALA A 187 15.12 -0.65 17.40
N THR A 188 14.81 -1.16 16.20
CA THR A 188 15.51 -2.31 15.60
C THR A 188 16.98 -2.01 15.36
N LEU A 189 17.29 -0.82 14.81
CA LEU A 189 18.68 -0.37 14.64
C LEU A 189 19.45 -0.35 15.95
N GLN A 190 18.86 0.21 17.01
CA GLN A 190 19.48 0.25 18.34
C GLN A 190 19.70 -1.15 18.89
N ALA A 191 18.74 -2.05 18.73
CA ALA A 191 18.87 -3.43 19.16
C ALA A 191 19.99 -4.19 18.40
N LEU A 192 20.17 -3.92 17.11
CA LEU A 192 21.23 -4.52 16.29
C LEU A 192 22.62 -3.96 16.67
N ALA A 193 22.72 -2.70 17.03
CA ALA A 193 23.98 -2.08 17.46
C ALA A 193 24.40 -2.49 18.88
N GLY A 194 23.44 -2.81 19.75
CA GLY A 194 23.70 -3.03 21.19
C GLY A 194 24.35 -1.80 21.80
N ASP A 195 25.43 -2.02 22.56
CA ASP A 195 26.23 -0.93 23.16
C ASP A 195 27.29 -0.34 22.19
N GLY A 196 27.32 -0.82 20.94
CA GLY A 196 28.29 -0.42 19.93
C GLY A 196 27.80 0.73 19.04
N ALA A 197 28.71 1.22 18.19
CA ALA A 197 28.37 2.20 17.17
C ALA A 197 27.55 1.55 16.02
N LEU A 198 26.63 2.32 15.45
CA LEU A 198 25.90 1.92 14.25
C LEU A 198 26.85 1.78 13.06
N LYS A 199 26.84 0.61 12.43
CA LYS A 199 27.63 0.29 11.23
C LYS A 199 26.74 0.13 10.02
N ALA A 200 27.30 0.23 8.81
CA ALA A 200 26.61 0.03 7.55
C ALA A 200 25.84 -1.31 7.48
N GLU A 201 26.39 -2.38 8.06
CA GLU A 201 25.76 -3.70 8.12
C GLU A 201 24.43 -3.71 8.91
N HIS A 202 24.35 -2.94 10.01
CA HIS A 202 23.11 -2.83 10.80
C HIS A 202 22.02 -2.11 10.01
N TRP A 203 22.37 -1.06 9.27
CA TRP A 203 21.44 -0.35 8.38
C TRP A 203 20.91 -1.26 7.27
N ARG A 204 21.80 -2.01 6.61
CA ARG A 204 21.42 -2.96 5.55
C ARG A 204 20.50 -4.05 6.09
N ALA A 205 20.85 -4.67 7.23
CA ALA A 205 20.05 -5.71 7.84
C ALA A 205 18.65 -5.21 8.25
N ALA A 206 18.57 -4.02 8.85
CA ALA A 206 17.28 -3.43 9.22
C ALA A 206 16.44 -3.10 7.99
N LEU A 207 17.02 -2.50 6.94
CA LEU A 207 16.30 -2.19 5.70
C LEU A 207 15.76 -3.47 5.04
N CYS A 208 16.59 -4.49 4.87
CA CYS A 208 16.15 -5.76 4.32
C CYS A 208 15.02 -6.39 5.14
N ALA A 209 15.13 -6.39 6.47
CA ALA A 209 14.08 -6.95 7.33
C ALA A 209 12.73 -6.23 7.17
N PHE A 210 12.74 -4.91 7.11
CA PHE A 210 11.49 -4.13 6.95
C PHE A 210 10.94 -4.23 5.53
N THR A 211 11.79 -4.32 4.51
CA THR A 211 11.38 -4.51 3.10
C THR A 211 10.58 -5.80 2.92
N CYS A 212 10.78 -6.82 3.76
CA CYS A 212 9.98 -8.06 3.74
C CYS A 212 8.47 -7.81 3.89
N ALA A 213 8.04 -6.65 4.43
CA ALA A 213 6.63 -6.31 4.49
C ALA A 213 6.00 -6.14 3.08
N LEU A 214 6.79 -5.86 2.03
CA LEU A 214 6.31 -5.90 0.64
C LEU A 214 5.91 -7.32 0.20
N LEU A 215 6.57 -8.37 0.69
CA LEU A 215 6.14 -9.76 0.43
C LEU A 215 4.83 -10.07 1.14
N VAL A 216 4.63 -9.55 2.36
CA VAL A 216 3.37 -9.69 3.09
C VAL A 216 2.26 -9.00 2.30
N SER A 217 2.50 -7.76 1.84
CA SER A 217 1.59 -7.02 0.96
C SER A 217 1.26 -7.83 -0.31
N ALA A 218 2.29 -8.27 -1.04
CA ALA A 218 2.14 -9.07 -2.26
C ALA A 218 1.32 -10.36 -2.03
N GLY A 219 1.57 -11.06 -0.93
CA GLY A 219 0.86 -12.27 -0.56
C GLY A 219 -0.60 -12.03 -0.25
N ILE A 220 -0.93 -10.99 0.50
CA ILE A 220 -2.31 -10.61 0.85
C ILE A 220 -3.05 -10.16 -0.41
N LEU A 221 -2.48 -9.23 -1.17
CA LEU A 221 -3.12 -8.69 -2.38
C LEU A 221 -3.28 -9.75 -3.46
N GLY A 222 -2.31 -10.66 -3.62
CA GLY A 222 -2.39 -11.77 -4.57
C GLY A 222 -3.47 -12.80 -4.21
N ARG A 223 -3.64 -13.12 -2.91
CA ARG A 223 -4.75 -13.98 -2.45
C ARG A 223 -6.10 -13.30 -2.67
N THR A 224 -6.19 -12.02 -2.37
CA THR A 224 -7.41 -11.23 -2.57
C THR A 224 -7.76 -11.12 -4.05
N ALA A 225 -6.78 -10.97 -4.94
CA ALA A 225 -6.96 -10.97 -6.38
C ALA A 225 -7.57 -12.28 -6.89
N ARG A 226 -7.05 -13.43 -6.42
CA ARG A 226 -7.57 -14.75 -6.78
C ARG A 226 -9.02 -14.91 -6.32
N ARG A 227 -9.32 -14.50 -5.08
CA ARG A 227 -10.68 -14.56 -4.54
C ARG A 227 -11.64 -13.71 -5.37
N ALA A 228 -11.29 -12.47 -5.64
CA ALA A 228 -12.13 -11.56 -6.44
C ALA A 228 -12.43 -12.11 -7.86
N ARG A 229 -11.46 -12.80 -8.46
CA ARG A 229 -11.67 -13.46 -9.76
C ARG A 229 -12.62 -14.66 -9.66
N MET A 230 -12.50 -15.50 -8.62
CA MET A 230 -13.38 -16.64 -8.41
C MET A 230 -14.81 -16.19 -8.15
N ASP A 231 -15.01 -15.16 -7.34
CA ASP A 231 -16.33 -14.59 -7.05
C ASP A 231 -17.00 -14.05 -8.33
N ALA A 232 -16.22 -13.39 -9.20
CA ALA A 232 -16.72 -12.88 -10.49
C ALA A 232 -17.16 -14.01 -11.44
N VAL A 233 -16.41 -15.11 -11.53
CA VAL A 233 -16.75 -16.28 -12.36
C VAL A 233 -18.01 -16.97 -11.82
N SER A 234 -18.11 -17.14 -10.50
CA SER A 234 -19.28 -17.76 -9.86
C SER A 234 -20.55 -16.92 -9.99
N GLY A 235 -20.43 -15.60 -10.02
CA GLY A 235 -21.56 -14.68 -10.27
C GLY A 235 -22.08 -14.81 -11.70
N ALA A 236 -21.19 -14.80 -12.68
CA ALA A 236 -21.55 -14.94 -14.10
C ALA A 236 -22.21 -16.29 -14.43
N GLY A 237 -21.78 -17.38 -13.76
CA GLY A 237 -22.41 -18.69 -13.93
C GLY A 237 -23.88 -18.76 -13.47
N ARG A 238 -24.18 -18.06 -12.36
CA ARG A 238 -25.57 -18.01 -11.83
C ARG A 238 -26.52 -17.15 -12.65
N GLU A 239 -26.02 -16.11 -13.28
CA GLU A 239 -26.82 -15.27 -14.19
C GLU A 239 -27.16 -16.02 -15.49
N GLY A 240 -26.23 -16.84 -16.03
CA GLY A 240 -26.48 -17.68 -17.20
C GLY A 240 -27.49 -18.80 -16.96
N GLU A 241 -27.48 -19.46 -15.80
CA GLU A 241 -28.45 -20.51 -15.43
C GLU A 241 -29.86 -19.92 -15.23
N GLY A 242 -29.97 -18.68 -14.71
CA GLY A 242 -31.26 -18.01 -14.51
C GLY A 242 -31.95 -17.56 -15.82
N GLU A 243 -31.19 -17.29 -16.89
CA GLU A 243 -31.74 -16.94 -18.21
C GLU A 243 -32.20 -18.16 -18.99
N GLU A 244 -31.59 -19.35 -18.81
CA GLU A 244 -32.02 -20.59 -19.45
C GLU A 244 -33.31 -21.16 -18.83
N GLU A 245 -33.53 -21.02 -17.51
CA GLU A 245 -34.78 -21.46 -16.87
C GLU A 245 -35.99 -20.56 -17.16
N GLY A 246 -35.76 -19.29 -17.51
CA GLY A 246 -36.81 -18.31 -17.83
C GLY A 246 -37.34 -18.37 -19.28
N GLY A 247 -36.66 -19.10 -20.17
CA GLY A 247 -36.95 -19.14 -21.61
C GLY A 247 -37.96 -20.24 -22.06
N ASP A 248 -38.35 -21.21 -21.21
CA ASP A 248 -39.18 -22.37 -21.61
C ASP A 248 -40.66 -22.29 -21.15
N GLY A 249 -41.19 -21.10 -20.91
CA GLY A 249 -42.55 -20.86 -20.41
C GLY A 249 -43.46 -20.03 -21.32
N GLY A 250 -43.30 -20.11 -22.65
CA GLY A 250 -44.09 -19.32 -23.59
C GLY A 250 -44.42 -20.02 -24.90
N GLU A 251 -45.29 -21.03 -24.87
CA GLU A 251 -46.13 -21.48 -25.99
C GLU A 251 -47.61 -21.56 -25.57
#